data_9c7c43d84f3c089eedbcfb995842af86
#
_entry.id   9c7c43d84f3c089eedbcfb995842af86
#
_cell.length_a   1.000
_cell.length_b   1.000
_cell.length_c   1.000
_cell.angle_alpha   90.00
_cell.angle_beta   90.00
_cell.angle_gamma   90.00
#
_symmetry.space_group_name_H-M   'P 1'
#
loop_
_entity.id
_entity.type
_entity.pdbx_description
1 polymer ?
#
loop_
_entity_poly.entity_id
_entity_poly.type
_entity_poly.pdbx_seq_one_letter_code
_entity_poly.pdbx_strand_id
1 'polypeptide(L)'
;GQKINYIDYLLMREWNKKLPFLSTYDSFYFSPEEYYMQNTFNDYKKNNPNYLNSRFVTYDLDPMIAAYNNLYTLDGYFNMYEKDYNLRWRKVIEKELLASESSARYYDNYAATVYLFITPKYPTFDLDNINFCELTQNFRATHLIASKEIESIDLENYKFISIGYKSSDLVVYDLYSNGYC
;
A
#
# COMPACT_ATOMS: atom_id res chain seq x y z
N GLY A 1 7.35 13.13 11.44
CA GLY A 1 7.47 14.24 10.49
C GLY A 1 6.10 14.84 10.23
N GLN A 2 5.94 16.15 10.26
CA GLN A 2 4.69 16.81 9.87
C GLN A 2 4.46 16.54 8.39
N LYS A 3 3.31 15.96 8.04
CA LYS A 3 2.86 15.88 6.66
C LYS A 3 2.50 17.30 6.21
N ILE A 4 3.28 17.86 5.29
CA ILE A 4 2.96 19.13 4.64
C ILE A 4 1.78 18.86 3.72
N ASN A 5 0.71 19.66 3.82
CA ASN A 5 -0.44 19.50 2.95
C ASN A 5 -0.11 20.01 1.52
N TYR A 6 -0.91 19.60 0.55
CA TYR A 6 -0.68 19.93 -0.86
C TYR A 6 -0.67 21.46 -1.14
N ILE A 7 -1.44 22.24 -0.38
CA ILE A 7 -1.50 23.69 -0.52
C ILE A 7 -0.18 24.32 -0.04
N ASP A 8 0.34 23.86 1.10
CA ASP A 8 1.65 24.31 1.60
C ASP A 8 2.76 23.97 0.62
N TYR A 9 2.71 22.78 -0.01
CA TYR A 9 3.61 22.39 -1.08
C TYR A 9 3.57 23.35 -2.27
N LEU A 10 2.39 23.69 -2.78
CA LEU A 10 2.24 24.61 -3.92
C LEU A 10 2.76 26.02 -3.60
N LEU A 11 2.44 26.53 -2.40
CA LEU A 11 2.91 27.83 -1.96
C LEU A 11 4.42 27.87 -1.83
N MET A 12 5.03 26.84 -1.25
CA MET A 12 6.49 26.75 -1.11
C MET A 12 7.21 26.57 -2.45
N ARG A 13 6.65 25.81 -3.37
CA ARG A 13 7.18 25.66 -4.73
C ARG A 13 7.22 27.00 -5.46
N GLU A 14 6.18 27.82 -5.37
CA GLU A 14 6.17 29.15 -6.00
C GLU A 14 7.11 30.13 -5.29
N TRP A 15 7.30 29.98 -3.97
CA TRP A 15 8.28 30.77 -3.21
C TRP A 15 9.71 30.40 -3.55
N ASN A 16 10.04 29.14 -3.68
CA ASN A 16 11.38 28.66 -4.06
C ASN A 16 11.80 29.15 -5.44
N LYS A 17 10.87 29.27 -6.40
CA LYS A 17 11.14 29.90 -7.69
C LYS A 17 11.54 31.38 -7.58
N LYS A 18 11.02 32.08 -6.57
CA LYS A 18 11.27 33.53 -6.35
C LYS A 18 12.48 33.80 -5.45
N LEU A 19 12.88 32.83 -4.63
CA LEU A 19 13.91 33.00 -3.62
C LEU A 19 14.89 31.79 -3.64
N PRO A 20 15.73 31.69 -4.69
CA PRO A 20 16.60 30.52 -4.89
C PRO A 20 17.64 30.30 -3.79
N PHE A 21 17.90 31.28 -2.91
CA PHE A 21 18.80 31.11 -1.79
C PHE A 21 18.21 30.31 -0.60
N LEU A 22 16.90 30.03 -0.63
CA LEU A 22 16.23 29.15 0.32
C LEU A 22 16.20 27.68 -0.14
N SER A 23 16.86 27.36 -1.24
CA SER A 23 16.86 26.04 -1.90
C SER A 23 17.52 24.91 -1.12
N THR A 24 18.05 25.16 0.07
CA THR A 24 18.50 24.10 0.99
C THR A 24 17.38 23.18 1.48
N TYR A 25 16.14 23.52 1.18
CA TYR A 25 14.94 22.71 1.46
C TYR A 25 14.45 21.88 0.27
N ASP A 26 15.09 21.92 -0.90
CA ASP A 26 14.67 21.25 -2.13
C ASP A 26 14.63 19.71 -2.02
N SER A 27 15.23 19.14 -1.00
CA SER A 27 15.27 17.67 -0.83
C SER A 27 13.99 17.03 -0.30
N PHE A 28 12.94 17.81 -0.04
CA PHE A 28 11.71 17.31 0.59
C PHE A 28 10.42 17.52 -0.22
N TYR A 29 10.50 18.13 -1.39
CA TYR A 29 9.31 18.46 -2.18
C TYR A 29 9.25 17.62 -3.45
N PHE A 30 8.41 16.61 -3.42
CA PHE A 30 8.03 15.87 -4.63
C PHE A 30 6.96 16.64 -5.39
N SER A 31 7.04 16.66 -6.72
CA SER A 31 5.86 17.03 -7.53
C SER A 31 4.72 16.03 -7.25
N PRO A 32 3.45 16.38 -7.49
CA PRO A 32 2.37 15.40 -7.37
C PRO A 32 2.63 14.15 -8.22
N GLU A 33 3.19 14.31 -9.39
CA GLU A 33 3.55 13.23 -10.30
C GLU A 33 4.60 12.29 -9.69
N GLU A 34 5.61 12.84 -9.03
CA GLU A 34 6.65 12.08 -8.32
C GLU A 34 6.08 11.43 -7.06
N TYR A 35 5.32 12.18 -6.25
CA TYR A 35 4.70 11.64 -5.03
C TYR A 35 3.79 10.46 -5.33
N TYR A 36 2.98 10.56 -6.38
CA TYR A 36 2.08 9.49 -6.79
C TYR A 36 2.72 8.48 -7.75
N MET A 37 4.03 8.57 -7.99
CA MET A 37 4.79 7.60 -8.81
C MET A 37 4.18 7.37 -10.20
N GLN A 38 3.62 8.43 -10.83
CA GLN A 38 2.82 8.29 -12.06
C GLN A 38 3.58 7.61 -13.20
N ASN A 39 4.86 7.94 -13.39
CA ASN A 39 5.67 7.36 -14.45
C ASN A 39 5.86 5.84 -14.23
N THR A 40 6.16 5.44 -13.00
CA THR A 40 6.35 4.03 -12.63
C THR A 40 5.06 3.23 -12.84
N PHE A 41 3.92 3.76 -12.40
CA PHE A 41 2.63 3.10 -12.62
C PHE A 41 2.19 3.10 -14.08
N ASN A 42 2.55 4.12 -14.86
CA ASN A 42 2.28 4.11 -16.31
C ASN A 42 3.08 3.02 -17.01
N ASP A 43 4.34 2.80 -16.62
CA ASP A 43 5.15 1.71 -17.17
C ASP A 43 4.62 0.35 -16.74
N TYR A 44 4.20 0.20 -15.47
CA TYR A 44 3.51 -1.02 -15.03
C TYR A 44 2.27 -1.32 -15.87
N LYS A 45 1.39 -0.33 -16.08
CA LYS A 45 0.15 -0.50 -16.86
C LYS A 45 0.38 -0.86 -18.33
N LYS A 46 1.43 -0.30 -18.94
CA LYS A 46 1.81 -0.67 -20.32
C LYS A 46 2.22 -2.13 -20.43
N ASN A 47 2.95 -2.64 -19.44
CA ASN A 47 3.40 -4.03 -19.42
C ASN A 47 2.32 -5.01 -18.97
N ASN A 48 1.26 -4.53 -18.32
CA ASN A 48 0.17 -5.32 -17.75
C ASN A 48 -1.20 -4.79 -18.17
N PRO A 49 -1.62 -4.93 -19.43
CA PRO A 49 -2.83 -4.32 -19.98
C PRO A 49 -4.13 -4.79 -19.28
N ASN A 50 -4.09 -5.94 -18.61
CA ASN A 50 -5.23 -6.50 -17.88
C ASN A 50 -5.40 -5.95 -16.45
N TYR A 51 -4.59 -4.96 -16.03
CA TYR A 51 -4.59 -4.41 -14.67
C TYR A 51 -5.98 -3.92 -14.20
N LEU A 52 -6.87 -3.52 -15.11
CA LEU A 52 -8.23 -3.09 -14.79
C LEU A 52 -9.10 -4.21 -14.19
N ASN A 53 -8.77 -5.47 -14.46
CA ASN A 53 -9.45 -6.63 -13.89
C ASN A 53 -8.81 -7.11 -12.59
N SER A 54 -7.74 -6.47 -12.18
CA SER A 54 -6.96 -6.84 -11.00
C SER A 54 -7.44 -6.12 -9.76
N ARG A 55 -7.23 -6.73 -8.60
CA ARG A 55 -7.54 -6.20 -7.28
C ARG A 55 -6.28 -6.16 -6.46
N PHE A 56 -5.93 -4.98 -6.01
CA PHE A 56 -4.64 -4.71 -5.40
C PHE A 56 -4.76 -4.50 -3.90
N VAL A 57 -3.72 -4.91 -3.20
CA VAL A 57 -3.44 -4.51 -1.82
C VAL A 57 -2.03 -3.95 -1.75
N THR A 58 -1.73 -3.13 -0.78
CA THR A 58 -0.44 -2.45 -0.67
C THR A 58 0.35 -2.88 0.57
N TYR A 59 1.66 -2.87 0.43
CA TYR A 59 2.61 -3.13 1.49
C TYR A 59 3.68 -2.04 1.49
N ASP A 60 3.92 -1.38 2.62
CA ASP A 60 4.88 -0.27 2.76
C ASP A 60 4.70 0.82 1.68
N LEU A 61 3.49 0.98 1.20
CA LEU A 61 3.07 1.97 0.22
C LEU A 61 1.69 2.49 0.62
N ASP A 62 1.47 3.82 0.55
CA ASP A 62 0.14 4.37 0.78
C ASP A 62 -0.84 3.87 -0.31
N PRO A 63 -1.93 3.19 0.05
CA PRO A 63 -2.92 2.70 -0.92
C PRO A 63 -3.48 3.80 -1.83
N MET A 64 -3.50 5.05 -1.36
CA MET A 64 -3.97 6.18 -2.16
C MET A 64 -3.06 6.47 -3.36
N ILE A 65 -1.78 6.08 -3.31
CA ILE A 65 -0.88 6.18 -4.46
C ILE A 65 -1.35 5.25 -5.58
N ALA A 66 -1.67 4.00 -5.26
CA ALA A 66 -2.19 3.05 -6.23
C ALA A 66 -3.58 3.47 -6.75
N ALA A 67 -4.48 3.92 -5.87
CA ALA A 67 -5.81 4.42 -6.23
C ALA A 67 -5.73 5.64 -7.15
N TYR A 68 -4.82 6.59 -6.88
CA TYR A 68 -4.59 7.76 -7.73
C TYR A 68 -4.17 7.36 -9.16
N ASN A 69 -3.45 6.24 -9.29
CA ASN A 69 -3.04 5.68 -10.57
C ASN A 69 -4.11 4.78 -11.23
N ASN A 70 -5.37 4.86 -10.79
CA ASN A 70 -6.51 4.09 -11.30
C ASN A 70 -6.38 2.58 -11.13
N LEU A 71 -5.71 2.11 -10.08
CA LEU A 71 -5.74 0.72 -9.68
C LEU A 71 -6.87 0.49 -8.68
N TYR A 72 -7.56 -0.64 -8.78
CA TYR A 72 -8.60 -1.01 -7.83
C TYR A 72 -7.97 -1.56 -6.55
N THR A 73 -7.85 -0.72 -5.53
CA THR A 73 -7.32 -1.10 -4.22
C THR A 73 -8.41 -1.64 -3.30
N LEU A 74 -8.07 -2.67 -2.53
CA LEU A 74 -8.93 -3.25 -1.50
C LEU A 74 -8.68 -2.62 -0.13
N ASP A 75 -7.53 -2.04 0.06
CA ASP A 75 -7.10 -1.33 1.25
C ASP A 75 -7.12 0.19 1.06
N GLY A 76 -7.10 0.93 2.15
CA GLY A 76 -7.09 2.39 2.08
C GLY A 76 -7.63 3.07 3.33
N TYR A 77 -7.66 4.40 3.27
CA TYR A 77 -8.29 5.26 4.26
C TYR A 77 -9.60 5.83 3.68
N PHE A 78 -10.73 5.42 4.25
CA PHE A 78 -12.05 5.90 3.84
C PHE A 78 -12.84 6.34 5.06
N ASN A 79 -13.53 7.46 4.96
CA ASN A 79 -14.33 8.01 6.05
C ASN A 79 -15.55 7.14 6.42
N MET A 80 -15.99 6.27 5.50
CA MET A 80 -17.10 5.36 5.73
C MET A 80 -16.82 4.02 5.07
N TYR A 81 -16.66 2.98 5.89
CA TYR A 81 -16.73 1.58 5.47
C TYR A 81 -18.03 0.97 5.92
N GLU A 82 -18.55 0.03 5.13
CA GLU A 82 -19.53 -0.89 5.66
C GLU A 82 -18.90 -1.68 6.82
N LYS A 83 -19.62 -1.77 7.92
CA LYS A 83 -19.14 -2.49 9.11
C LYS A 83 -18.70 -3.91 8.78
N ASP A 84 -19.43 -4.59 7.90
CA ASP A 84 -19.12 -5.95 7.49
C ASP A 84 -17.81 -6.04 6.71
N TYR A 85 -17.46 -5.00 5.93
CA TYR A 85 -16.18 -4.94 5.26
C TYR A 85 -15.02 -4.89 6.26
N ASN A 86 -15.12 -4.01 7.24
CA ASN A 86 -14.11 -3.87 8.29
C ASN A 86 -13.97 -5.15 9.12
N LEU A 87 -15.07 -5.78 9.52
CA LEU A 87 -15.06 -7.03 10.27
C LEU A 87 -14.44 -8.19 9.47
N ARG A 88 -14.69 -8.26 8.16
CA ARG A 88 -14.04 -9.24 7.29
C ARG A 88 -12.54 -8.95 7.14
N TRP A 89 -12.18 -7.68 6.95
CA TRP A 89 -10.76 -7.31 6.84
C TRP A 89 -9.98 -7.61 8.12
N ARG A 90 -10.62 -7.47 9.27
CA ARG A 90 -10.03 -7.86 10.56
C ARG A 90 -9.49 -9.29 10.56
N LYS A 91 -10.12 -10.21 9.83
CA LYS A 91 -9.65 -11.59 9.68
C LYS A 91 -8.38 -11.71 8.85
N VAL A 92 -8.17 -10.79 7.90
CA VAL A 92 -6.94 -10.74 7.10
C VAL A 92 -5.73 -10.42 7.97
N ILE A 93 -5.89 -9.49 8.92
CA ILE A 93 -4.82 -8.97 9.79
C ILE A 93 -4.92 -9.45 11.25
N GLU A 94 -5.68 -10.51 11.50
CA GLU A 94 -5.99 -10.96 12.86
C GLU A 94 -4.74 -11.30 13.68
N LYS A 95 -3.78 -11.97 13.08
CA LYS A 95 -2.53 -12.34 13.78
C LYS A 95 -1.72 -11.09 14.18
N GLU A 96 -1.67 -10.07 13.31
CA GLU A 96 -1.04 -8.79 13.62
C GLU A 96 -1.74 -8.10 14.80
N LEU A 97 -3.06 -8.08 14.80
CA LEU A 97 -3.85 -7.49 15.88
C LEU A 97 -3.67 -8.25 17.21
N LEU A 98 -3.56 -9.57 17.17
CA LEU A 98 -3.30 -10.38 18.35
C LEU A 98 -1.89 -10.15 18.93
N ALA A 99 -0.93 -9.80 18.09
CA ALA A 99 0.45 -9.51 18.50
C ALA A 99 0.60 -8.12 19.16
N SER A 100 -0.37 -7.22 18.99
CA SER A 100 -0.29 -5.83 19.49
C SER A 100 -1.65 -5.31 19.96
N GLU A 101 -1.82 -5.21 21.27
CA GLU A 101 -3.04 -4.64 21.89
C GLU A 101 -3.30 -3.20 21.39
N SER A 102 -2.26 -2.40 21.19
CA SER A 102 -2.39 -1.02 20.70
C SER A 102 -2.90 -0.98 19.27
N SER A 103 -2.43 -1.88 18.41
CA SER A 103 -2.90 -2.02 17.02
C SER A 103 -4.34 -2.50 16.97
N ALA A 104 -4.69 -3.50 17.79
CA ALA A 104 -6.06 -3.97 17.91
C ALA A 104 -7.01 -2.85 18.37
N ARG A 105 -6.64 -2.12 19.42
CA ARG A 105 -7.42 -0.99 19.93
C ARG A 105 -7.58 0.12 18.88
N TYR A 106 -6.51 0.41 18.13
CA TYR A 106 -6.56 1.39 17.05
C TYR A 106 -7.52 0.93 15.96
N TYR A 107 -7.38 -0.30 15.47
CA TYR A 107 -8.23 -0.84 14.41
C TYR A 107 -9.71 -0.89 14.82
N ASP A 108 -9.97 -1.44 16.00
CA ASP A 108 -11.34 -1.66 16.50
C ASP A 108 -12.08 -0.35 16.81
N ASN A 109 -11.38 0.75 17.12
CA ASN A 109 -11.98 2.03 17.48
C ASN A 109 -11.92 3.09 16.37
N TYR A 110 -11.02 2.95 15.39
CA TYR A 110 -10.86 3.90 14.28
C TYR A 110 -11.20 3.23 12.94
N ALA A 111 -12.50 3.11 12.68
CA ALA A 111 -13.05 2.36 11.54
C ALA A 111 -12.70 2.91 10.15
N ALA A 112 -11.93 4.00 10.04
CA ALA A 112 -11.60 4.64 8.77
C ALA A 112 -10.41 4.01 8.03
N THR A 113 -9.66 3.11 8.68
CA THR A 113 -8.40 2.59 8.15
C THR A 113 -8.50 1.09 7.89
N VAL A 114 -8.26 0.68 6.65
CA VAL A 114 -8.16 -0.71 6.23
C VAL A 114 -6.82 -0.85 5.52
N TYR A 115 -5.82 -1.34 6.22
CA TYR A 115 -4.47 -1.58 5.72
C TYR A 115 -4.04 -3.01 6.03
N LEU A 116 -3.11 -3.55 5.26
CA LEU A 116 -2.50 -4.85 5.60
C LEU A 116 -1.68 -4.76 6.89
N PHE A 117 -1.10 -3.57 7.16
CA PHE A 117 -0.32 -3.32 8.37
C PHE A 117 -0.73 -1.97 8.95
N ILE A 118 -1.21 -1.99 10.17
CA ILE A 118 -1.79 -0.81 10.83
C ILE A 118 -0.72 -0.01 11.56
N THR A 119 0.41 -0.62 11.86
CA THR A 119 1.43 0.01 12.69
C THR A 119 2.72 0.25 11.93
N PRO A 120 2.98 1.49 11.45
CA PRO A 120 4.27 1.84 10.84
C PRO A 120 5.46 1.80 11.81
N LYS A 121 5.25 1.42 13.07
CA LYS A 121 6.28 1.43 14.13
C LYS A 121 6.92 0.09 14.42
N TYR A 122 6.45 -1.01 13.86
CA TYR A 122 7.06 -2.32 14.08
C TYR A 122 8.01 -2.64 12.95
N PRO A 123 9.32 -2.85 13.25
CA PRO A 123 10.35 -3.09 12.24
C PRO A 123 10.29 -4.46 11.58
N THR A 124 9.37 -5.31 11.99
CA THR A 124 9.22 -6.65 11.45
C THR A 124 7.80 -6.81 10.89
N PHE A 125 7.64 -6.41 9.64
CA PHE A 125 6.51 -6.87 8.85
C PHE A 125 6.72 -8.35 8.57
N ASP A 126 5.94 -9.16 9.23
CA ASP A 126 5.92 -10.58 8.98
C ASP A 126 4.70 -10.87 8.11
N LEU A 127 4.96 -11.25 6.86
CA LEU A 127 3.89 -11.66 5.95
C LEU A 127 3.14 -12.89 6.47
N ASP A 128 3.76 -13.68 7.35
CA ASP A 128 3.09 -14.80 8.02
C ASP A 128 1.94 -14.34 8.93
N ASN A 129 1.90 -13.06 9.28
CA ASN A 129 0.79 -12.46 10.03
C ASN A 129 -0.43 -12.11 9.16
N ILE A 130 -0.28 -12.16 7.83
CA ILE A 130 -1.38 -11.90 6.90
C ILE A 130 -2.08 -13.22 6.55
N ASN A 131 -3.39 -13.23 6.66
CA ASN A 131 -4.21 -14.33 6.18
C ASN A 131 -4.46 -14.19 4.68
N PHE A 132 -3.53 -14.71 3.88
CA PHE A 132 -3.62 -14.68 2.42
C PHE A 132 -4.81 -15.47 1.88
N CYS A 133 -5.31 -16.46 2.61
CA CYS A 133 -6.51 -17.19 2.23
C CYS A 133 -7.76 -16.28 2.25
N GLU A 134 -7.96 -15.56 3.35
CA GLU A 134 -9.04 -14.57 3.44
C GLU A 134 -8.88 -13.50 2.35
N LEU A 135 -7.66 -13.03 2.14
CA LEU A 135 -7.36 -11.98 1.18
C LEU A 135 -7.66 -12.41 -0.27
N THR A 136 -7.23 -13.61 -0.68
CA THR A 136 -7.39 -14.07 -2.07
C THR A 136 -8.76 -14.68 -2.34
N GLN A 137 -9.36 -15.39 -1.39
CA GLN A 137 -10.66 -16.04 -1.61
C GLN A 137 -11.83 -15.10 -1.35
N ASN A 138 -11.85 -14.40 -0.22
CA ASN A 138 -12.98 -13.57 0.18
C ASN A 138 -12.93 -12.16 -0.39
N PHE A 139 -11.76 -11.54 -0.43
CA PHE A 139 -11.56 -10.23 -1.06
C PHE A 139 -11.19 -10.31 -2.53
N ARG A 140 -10.80 -11.50 -3.02
CA ARG A 140 -10.36 -11.74 -4.40
C ARG A 140 -9.17 -10.85 -4.78
N ALA A 141 -8.27 -10.61 -3.84
CA ALA A 141 -7.01 -9.95 -4.15
C ALA A 141 -6.22 -10.77 -5.16
N THR A 142 -5.71 -10.11 -6.17
CA THR A 142 -4.91 -10.71 -7.24
C THR A 142 -3.46 -10.28 -7.21
N HIS A 143 -3.19 -9.12 -6.60
CA HIS A 143 -1.85 -8.53 -6.59
C HIS A 143 -1.56 -7.85 -5.25
N LEU A 144 -0.28 -7.92 -4.85
CA LEU A 144 0.28 -7.14 -3.76
C LEU A 144 1.29 -6.16 -4.35
N ILE A 145 1.16 -4.87 -4.03
CA ILE A 145 2.07 -3.82 -4.47
C ILE A 145 2.96 -3.41 -3.31
N ALA A 146 4.26 -3.30 -3.54
CA ALA A 146 5.22 -2.79 -2.58
C ALA A 146 6.15 -1.74 -3.22
N SER A 147 6.63 -0.77 -2.42
CA SER A 147 7.60 0.24 -2.86
C SER A 147 9.00 -0.36 -3.10
N LYS A 148 9.28 -1.52 -2.52
CA LYS A 148 10.53 -2.28 -2.66
C LYS A 148 10.28 -3.76 -2.51
N GLU A 149 11.27 -4.55 -2.90
CA GLU A 149 11.19 -6.00 -2.70
C GLU A 149 11.10 -6.35 -1.22
N ILE A 150 10.22 -7.29 -0.91
CA ILE A 150 9.98 -7.74 0.45
C ILE A 150 10.99 -8.84 0.77
N GLU A 151 12.01 -8.51 1.54
CA GLU A 151 13.13 -9.42 1.86
C GLU A 151 12.70 -10.66 2.66
N SER A 152 11.60 -10.57 3.41
CA SER A 152 11.08 -11.67 4.23
C SER A 152 10.30 -12.72 3.43
N ILE A 153 10.05 -12.48 2.12
CA ILE A 153 9.37 -13.47 1.29
C ILE A 153 10.37 -14.50 0.78
N ASP A 154 10.30 -15.69 1.31
CA ASP A 154 10.90 -16.86 0.69
C ASP A 154 9.98 -17.37 -0.44
N LEU A 155 10.16 -16.80 -1.65
CA LEU A 155 9.34 -17.12 -2.81
C LEU A 155 9.40 -18.60 -3.20
N GLU A 156 10.44 -19.34 -2.77
CA GLU A 156 10.56 -20.77 -3.03
C GLU A 156 9.60 -21.58 -2.16
N ASN A 157 9.34 -21.11 -0.95
CA ASN A 157 8.44 -21.77 0.00
C ASN A 157 6.99 -21.25 -0.10
N TYR A 158 6.79 -20.00 -0.48
CA TYR A 158 5.45 -19.39 -0.62
C TYR A 158 4.92 -19.55 -2.05
N LYS A 159 4.33 -20.70 -2.38
CA LYS A 159 3.77 -20.99 -3.70
C LYS A 159 2.54 -20.15 -4.10
N PHE A 160 2.02 -19.34 -3.19
CA PHE A 160 0.86 -18.47 -3.45
C PHE A 160 1.23 -17.05 -3.87
N ILE A 161 2.51 -16.72 -3.95
CA ILE A 161 3.01 -15.40 -4.33
C ILE A 161 4.22 -15.51 -5.25
N SER A 162 4.27 -14.69 -6.29
CA SER A 162 5.43 -14.57 -7.19
C SER A 162 5.59 -13.13 -7.65
N ILE A 163 6.80 -12.75 -8.08
CA ILE A 163 7.03 -11.43 -8.67
C ILE A 163 6.45 -11.39 -10.08
N GLY A 164 5.41 -10.59 -10.29
CA GLY A 164 4.80 -10.34 -11.60
C GLY A 164 5.45 -9.17 -12.34
N TYR A 165 5.87 -8.12 -11.59
CA TYR A 165 6.55 -6.94 -12.15
C TYR A 165 7.52 -6.36 -11.13
N LYS A 166 8.68 -5.86 -11.62
CA LYS A 166 9.68 -5.21 -10.77
C LYS A 166 10.36 -4.06 -11.51
N SER A 167 10.44 -2.92 -10.83
CA SER A 167 11.24 -1.75 -11.22
C SER A 167 12.10 -1.29 -10.02
N SER A 168 12.77 -0.14 -10.14
CA SER A 168 13.54 0.45 -9.03
C SER A 168 12.68 0.81 -7.83
N ASP A 169 11.42 1.26 -8.08
CA ASP A 169 10.58 1.92 -7.08
C ASP A 169 9.23 1.21 -6.86
N LEU A 170 9.01 0.09 -7.56
CA LEU A 170 7.76 -0.66 -7.49
C LEU A 170 7.99 -2.13 -7.74
N VAL A 171 7.47 -2.95 -6.85
CA VAL A 171 7.35 -4.39 -7.05
C VAL A 171 5.89 -4.78 -6.95
N VAL A 172 5.40 -5.52 -7.94
CA VAL A 172 4.06 -6.09 -7.94
C VAL A 172 4.17 -7.60 -7.91
N TYR A 173 3.57 -8.19 -6.91
CA TYR A 173 3.49 -9.63 -6.73
C TYR A 173 2.14 -10.12 -7.20
N ASP A 174 2.14 -11.21 -7.96
CA ASP A 174 0.93 -11.97 -8.29
C ASP A 174 0.55 -12.83 -7.10
N LEU A 175 -0.73 -12.84 -6.74
CA LEU A 175 -1.29 -13.66 -5.67
C LEU A 175 -2.13 -14.79 -6.26
N TYR A 176 -1.89 -16.01 -5.79
CA TYR A 176 -2.59 -17.20 -6.25
C TYR A 176 -3.42 -17.84 -5.14
N SER A 177 -4.67 -18.18 -5.44
CA SER A 177 -5.56 -18.89 -4.52
C SER A 177 -5.38 -20.42 -4.57
N ASN A 178 -4.18 -20.89 -4.85
CA ASN A 178 -3.91 -22.29 -5.13
C ASN A 178 -4.00 -23.18 -3.89
N GLY A 179 -5.18 -23.72 -3.60
CA GLY A 179 -5.29 -24.98 -2.82
C GLY A 179 -4.67 -25.06 -1.42
N TYR A 180 -4.02 -23.99 -0.95
CA TYR A 180 -3.44 -23.86 0.39
C TYR A 180 -4.46 -23.40 1.43
N CYS A 181 -5.60 -23.06 0.96
CA CYS A 181 -6.75 -22.70 1.74
C CYS A 181 -7.77 -23.83 1.72
#